data_e6d5955b2e14fedbcfdf4f84412b04fa
#
_entry.id   e6d5955b2e14fedbcfdf4f84412b04fa
#
_cell.length_a   1.000
_cell.length_b   1.000
_cell.length_c   1.000
_cell.angle_alpha   90.00
_cell.angle_beta   90.00
_cell.angle_gamma   90.00
#
_symmetry.space_group_name_H-M   'P 1'
#
loop_
_entity.id
_entity.type
_entity.pdbx_description
1 polymer ?
#
loop_
_entity_poly.entity_id
_entity_poly.type
_entity_poly.pdbx_seq_one_letter_code
_entity_poly.pdbx_strand_id
1 'polypeptide(L)'
;MVLMVRLFWVFFFLGFGLAVSAQDDPVLMRINGKEVLRSEFERSYNKGGTSVGAGRKALDAYVNKFIDFRLKIEAAEVVGLDTSRVFQKEQDEYRRCLIKSYLTDEETAEQEARQYYDKMKSGRRAGRVYVKHIFKYLPQNISGHTLREMESRMDSIYRALAKEGGAVPSFDACVEQFSDEKKAFWVGWLQMPVEFEDIVFGLNAGEISRPFLTPQGIHIVKVLEQQEILPFERMKDKIIRCQTRRHGMDKGTRAFVDKLKKEYHYMPDKAGIDELLAKGSTSRVLFTLDGKAYGGKEFAGFAAVYPAGTRRQLEAFTVKTILDYENSRLELKHPEFCALVQGYRDSMLLAEITDREVGKRSVVDEAGLKAYFEAHRSDFHWDEPRYKGIVLHCTTKRVAKQVRKF
;
A
#
# COMPACT_ATOMS: atom_id res chain seq x y z
N MET A 1 32.27 43.12 -68.32
CA MET A 1 30.88 42.81 -68.08
C MET A 1 30.84 41.38 -67.47
N VAL A 2 30.98 41.33 -66.17
CA VAL A 2 31.25 40.10 -65.44
C VAL A 2 30.03 39.77 -64.59
N LEU A 3 29.45 38.62 -64.84
CA LEU A 3 28.26 38.11 -64.19
C LEU A 3 28.69 37.42 -62.87
N MET A 4 28.30 37.99 -61.71
CA MET A 4 28.54 37.40 -60.40
C MET A 4 27.46 36.35 -60.10
N VAL A 5 27.85 35.09 -60.09
CA VAL A 5 27.02 33.98 -59.61
C VAL A 5 27.19 33.85 -58.05
N ARG A 6 26.15 34.15 -57.29
CA ARG A 6 26.14 33.91 -55.87
C ARG A 6 25.74 32.45 -55.60
N LEU A 7 26.69 31.65 -55.10
CA LEU A 7 26.48 30.30 -54.59
C LEU A 7 25.82 30.40 -53.25
N PHE A 8 24.57 29.91 -53.15
CA PHE A 8 23.88 29.68 -51.90
C PHE A 8 24.30 28.31 -51.35
N TRP A 9 25.04 28.28 -50.25
CA TRP A 9 25.32 27.07 -49.49
C TRP A 9 24.11 26.79 -48.61
N VAL A 10 23.33 25.74 -48.96
CA VAL A 10 22.32 25.15 -48.10
C VAL A 10 23.03 24.12 -47.22
N PHE A 11 23.21 24.45 -45.95
CA PHE A 11 23.63 23.50 -44.95
C PHE A 11 22.46 22.54 -44.66
N PHE A 12 22.55 21.36 -45.23
CA PHE A 12 21.67 20.24 -44.87
C PHE A 12 22.17 19.68 -43.53
N PHE A 13 21.56 20.10 -42.40
CA PHE A 13 21.76 19.43 -41.12
C PHE A 13 21.07 18.05 -41.20
N LEU A 14 21.84 17.03 -41.51
CA LEU A 14 21.48 15.63 -41.26
C LEU A 14 21.46 15.48 -39.75
N GLY A 15 20.27 15.64 -39.17
CA GLY A 15 19.97 15.18 -37.83
C GLY A 15 20.15 13.67 -37.77
N PHE A 16 21.31 13.22 -37.26
CA PHE A 16 21.50 11.86 -36.83
C PHE A 16 20.55 11.66 -35.61
N GLY A 17 19.30 11.31 -35.88
CA GLY A 17 18.45 10.71 -34.89
C GLY A 17 19.13 9.40 -34.49
N LEU A 18 19.68 9.37 -33.28
CA LEU A 18 19.98 8.13 -32.60
C LEU A 18 18.62 7.41 -32.43
N ALA A 19 18.25 6.63 -33.46
CA ALA A 19 17.29 5.57 -33.28
C ALA A 19 17.90 4.65 -32.18
N VAL A 20 17.41 4.77 -30.96
CA VAL A 20 17.56 3.72 -29.97
C VAL A 20 16.90 2.52 -30.62
N SER A 21 17.72 1.67 -31.22
CA SER A 21 17.33 0.36 -31.73
C SER A 21 16.68 -0.36 -30.54
N ALA A 22 15.38 -0.53 -30.57
CA ALA A 22 14.72 -1.52 -29.74
C ALA A 22 15.46 -2.82 -30.07
N GLN A 23 16.24 -3.32 -29.11
CA GLN A 23 17.00 -4.55 -29.28
C GLN A 23 15.95 -5.62 -29.55
N ASP A 24 15.87 -6.14 -30.79
CA ASP A 24 14.92 -7.18 -31.17
C ASP A 24 15.05 -8.32 -30.18
N ASP A 25 14.00 -8.56 -29.41
CA ASP A 25 13.94 -9.69 -28.48
C ASP A 25 13.64 -10.95 -29.30
N PRO A 26 14.66 -11.82 -29.59
CA PRO A 26 14.49 -12.90 -30.54
C PRO A 26 13.53 -13.96 -30.02
N VAL A 27 12.75 -14.54 -30.93
CA VAL A 27 11.95 -15.73 -30.65
C VAL A 27 12.90 -16.88 -30.33
N LEU A 28 12.86 -17.35 -29.08
CA LEU A 28 13.72 -18.45 -28.60
C LEU A 28 13.13 -19.82 -29.00
N MET A 29 11.84 -19.98 -28.89
CA MET A 29 11.11 -21.23 -29.23
C MET A 29 9.64 -20.95 -29.54
N ARG A 30 8.95 -21.96 -30.07
CA ARG A 30 7.50 -21.93 -30.24
C ARG A 30 6.89 -23.12 -29.51
N ILE A 31 5.92 -22.86 -28.67
CA ILE A 31 5.17 -23.86 -27.92
C ILE A 31 3.73 -23.79 -28.38
N ASN A 32 3.21 -24.85 -28.97
CA ASN A 32 1.86 -24.94 -29.51
C ASN A 32 1.50 -23.76 -30.45
N GLY A 33 2.46 -23.33 -31.28
CA GLY A 33 2.31 -22.21 -32.21
C GLY A 33 2.52 -20.81 -31.61
N LYS A 34 2.51 -20.66 -30.31
CA LYS A 34 2.78 -19.39 -29.61
C LYS A 34 4.30 -19.15 -29.48
N GLU A 35 4.72 -17.95 -29.81
CA GLU A 35 6.11 -17.56 -29.71
C GLU A 35 6.51 -17.28 -28.24
N VAL A 36 7.71 -17.76 -27.87
CA VAL A 36 8.35 -17.48 -26.59
C VAL A 36 9.60 -16.66 -26.88
N LEU A 37 9.64 -15.46 -26.36
CA LEU A 37 10.77 -14.55 -26.50
C LEU A 37 11.91 -14.92 -25.57
N ARG A 38 13.14 -14.59 -25.96
CA ARG A 38 14.32 -14.83 -25.15
C ARG A 38 14.23 -14.19 -23.77
N SER A 39 13.78 -12.95 -23.70
CA SER A 39 13.62 -12.22 -22.43
C SER A 39 12.62 -12.86 -21.49
N GLU A 40 11.55 -13.47 -22.01
CA GLU A 40 10.56 -14.19 -21.23
C GLU A 40 11.18 -15.44 -20.58
N PHE A 41 11.90 -16.23 -21.37
CA PHE A 41 12.59 -17.43 -20.88
C PHE A 41 13.66 -17.08 -19.84
N GLU A 42 14.52 -16.08 -20.12
CA GLU A 42 15.57 -15.63 -19.20
C GLU A 42 15.00 -15.12 -17.88
N ARG A 43 13.92 -14.36 -17.91
CA ARG A 43 13.24 -13.92 -16.68
C ARG A 43 12.71 -15.10 -15.87
N SER A 44 12.11 -16.08 -16.54
CA SER A 44 11.60 -17.28 -15.87
C SER A 44 12.73 -18.11 -15.27
N TYR A 45 13.83 -18.29 -16.01
CA TYR A 45 15.02 -19.00 -15.56
C TYR A 45 15.66 -18.35 -14.33
N ASN A 46 15.82 -17.02 -14.36
CA ASN A 46 16.40 -16.25 -13.27
C ASN A 46 15.52 -16.18 -12.02
N LYS A 47 14.18 -16.19 -12.17
CA LYS A 47 13.24 -16.28 -11.05
C LYS A 47 13.30 -17.63 -10.32
N GLY A 48 13.64 -18.70 -11.02
CA GLY A 48 13.79 -20.04 -10.44
C GLY A 48 14.91 -20.16 -9.41
N GLY A 49 15.71 -19.10 -9.24
CA GLY A 49 16.71 -18.94 -8.19
C GLY A 49 17.88 -19.91 -8.31
N THR A 50 18.73 -19.92 -7.30
CA THR A 50 19.96 -20.72 -7.15
C THR A 50 19.77 -22.25 -7.11
N SER A 51 18.55 -22.75 -7.24
CA SER A 51 18.25 -24.18 -7.26
C SER A 51 18.44 -24.83 -8.63
N VAL A 52 18.64 -24.06 -9.69
CA VAL A 52 19.01 -24.61 -11.00
C VAL A 52 20.51 -24.62 -11.08
N GLY A 53 21.11 -25.81 -11.01
CA GLY A 53 22.57 -25.99 -11.08
C GLY A 53 23.18 -25.32 -12.31
N ALA A 54 24.42 -24.90 -12.24
CA ALA A 54 25.15 -24.35 -13.37
C ALA A 54 25.49 -25.42 -14.40
N GLY A 55 25.24 -25.18 -15.70
CA GLY A 55 25.68 -26.03 -16.80
C GLY A 55 24.56 -26.49 -17.74
N ARG A 56 24.98 -27.05 -18.87
CA ARG A 56 24.09 -27.44 -19.96
C ARG A 56 22.96 -28.40 -19.53
N LYS A 57 23.28 -29.41 -18.71
CA LYS A 57 22.25 -30.36 -18.22
C LYS A 57 21.17 -29.70 -17.38
N ALA A 58 21.54 -28.70 -16.56
CA ALA A 58 20.58 -27.97 -15.75
C ALA A 58 19.69 -27.08 -16.63
N LEU A 59 20.28 -26.47 -17.66
CA LEU A 59 19.53 -25.68 -18.63
C LEU A 59 18.54 -26.56 -19.42
N ASP A 60 18.99 -27.73 -19.95
CA ASP A 60 18.12 -28.65 -20.68
C ASP A 60 16.95 -29.15 -19.80
N ALA A 61 17.22 -29.46 -18.53
CA ALA A 61 16.17 -29.84 -17.58
C ALA A 61 15.19 -28.70 -17.30
N TYR A 62 15.69 -27.46 -17.26
CA TYR A 62 14.83 -26.30 -17.08
C TYR A 62 13.97 -26.00 -18.30
N VAL A 63 14.50 -26.15 -19.51
CA VAL A 63 13.74 -26.01 -20.77
C VAL A 63 12.51 -26.91 -20.75
N ASN A 64 12.67 -28.19 -20.38
CA ASN A 64 11.52 -29.10 -20.29
C ASN A 64 10.49 -28.63 -19.24
N LYS A 65 10.93 -28.20 -18.06
CA LYS A 65 10.03 -27.65 -17.03
C LYS A 65 9.31 -26.39 -17.51
N PHE A 66 9.99 -25.53 -18.26
CA PHE A 66 9.40 -24.33 -18.82
C PHE A 66 8.34 -24.67 -19.88
N ILE A 67 8.61 -25.64 -20.75
CA ILE A 67 7.63 -26.11 -21.74
C ILE A 67 6.40 -26.68 -21.04
N ASP A 68 6.58 -27.53 -20.04
CA ASP A 68 5.47 -28.08 -19.23
C ASP A 68 4.65 -26.99 -18.56
N PHE A 69 5.32 -25.98 -18.01
CA PHE A 69 4.70 -24.82 -17.41
C PHE A 69 3.81 -24.08 -18.41
N ARG A 70 4.33 -23.77 -19.62
CA ARG A 70 3.58 -23.07 -20.67
C ARG A 70 2.39 -23.87 -21.18
N LEU A 71 2.55 -25.19 -21.35
CA LEU A 71 1.46 -26.08 -21.76
C LEU A 71 0.34 -26.16 -20.72
N LYS A 72 0.69 -26.15 -19.43
CA LYS A 72 -0.31 -26.12 -18.34
C LYS A 72 -1.10 -24.80 -18.33
N ILE A 73 -0.41 -23.66 -18.54
CA ILE A 73 -1.08 -22.37 -18.65
C ILE A 73 -2.04 -22.37 -19.82
N GLU A 74 -1.62 -22.86 -20.97
CA GLU A 74 -2.48 -22.94 -22.14
C GLU A 74 -3.70 -23.85 -21.91
N ALA A 75 -3.49 -24.99 -21.26
CA ALA A 75 -4.60 -25.87 -20.88
C ALA A 75 -5.60 -25.15 -19.95
N ALA A 76 -5.10 -24.32 -19.02
CA ALA A 76 -5.94 -23.51 -18.15
C ALA A 76 -6.76 -22.46 -18.94
N GLU A 77 -6.14 -21.81 -19.93
CA GLU A 77 -6.81 -20.84 -20.83
C GLU A 77 -7.89 -21.52 -21.69
N VAL A 78 -7.58 -22.69 -22.25
CA VAL A 78 -8.53 -23.45 -23.08
C VAL A 78 -9.79 -23.83 -22.30
N VAL A 79 -9.68 -24.14 -21.02
CA VAL A 79 -10.84 -24.40 -20.15
C VAL A 79 -11.46 -23.15 -19.54
N GLY A 80 -10.96 -21.96 -19.89
CA GLY A 80 -11.55 -20.67 -19.54
C GLY A 80 -11.36 -20.28 -18.07
N LEU A 81 -10.30 -20.75 -17.37
CA LEU A 81 -10.07 -20.41 -15.98
C LEU A 81 -9.81 -18.91 -15.76
N ASP A 82 -9.18 -18.25 -16.73
CA ASP A 82 -8.89 -16.81 -16.74
C ASP A 82 -10.13 -15.92 -16.93
N THR A 83 -11.26 -16.49 -17.39
CA THR A 83 -12.50 -15.74 -17.61
C THR A 83 -13.40 -15.64 -16.40
N SER A 84 -13.09 -16.37 -15.31
CA SER A 84 -13.89 -16.33 -14.10
C SER A 84 -13.82 -14.97 -13.40
N ARG A 85 -14.95 -14.50 -12.83
CA ARG A 85 -14.99 -13.23 -12.11
C ARG A 85 -14.04 -13.20 -10.90
N VAL A 86 -13.83 -14.35 -10.26
CA VAL A 86 -12.92 -14.46 -9.10
C VAL A 86 -11.49 -14.25 -9.55
N PHE A 87 -11.08 -14.92 -10.64
CA PHE A 87 -9.74 -14.79 -11.22
C PHE A 87 -9.45 -13.34 -11.65
N GLN A 88 -10.38 -12.75 -12.43
CA GLN A 88 -10.22 -11.37 -12.89
C GLN A 88 -10.13 -10.37 -11.75
N LYS A 89 -10.96 -10.53 -10.70
CA LYS A 89 -10.91 -9.68 -9.51
C LYS A 89 -9.57 -9.78 -8.80
N GLU A 90 -9.03 -10.97 -8.62
CA GLU A 90 -7.75 -11.20 -7.95
C GLU A 90 -6.57 -10.63 -8.76
N GLN A 91 -6.59 -10.81 -10.08
CA GLN A 91 -5.62 -10.21 -11.00
C GLN A 91 -5.65 -8.68 -10.93
N ASP A 92 -6.86 -8.08 -10.94
CA ASP A 92 -7.05 -6.63 -10.80
C ASP A 92 -6.58 -6.11 -9.44
N GLU A 93 -6.78 -6.86 -8.37
CA GLU A 93 -6.30 -6.50 -7.03
C GLU A 93 -4.78 -6.51 -6.98
N TYR A 94 -4.14 -7.53 -7.53
CA TYR A 94 -2.68 -7.58 -7.62
C TYR A 94 -2.13 -6.43 -8.46
N ARG A 95 -2.70 -6.17 -9.65
CA ARG A 95 -2.32 -5.05 -10.50
C ARG A 95 -2.46 -3.71 -9.76
N ARG A 96 -3.55 -3.50 -9.04
CA ARG A 96 -3.75 -2.28 -8.22
C ARG A 96 -2.72 -2.12 -7.10
N CYS A 97 -2.25 -3.21 -6.51
CA CYS A 97 -1.18 -3.15 -5.52
C CYS A 97 0.15 -2.71 -6.15
N LEU A 98 0.48 -3.25 -7.33
CA LEU A 98 1.71 -2.88 -8.06
C LEU A 98 1.70 -1.43 -8.55
N ILE A 99 0.58 -0.96 -9.09
CA ILE A 99 0.45 0.39 -9.65
C ILE A 99 0.92 1.46 -8.69
N LYS A 100 0.71 1.27 -7.40
CA LYS A 100 1.00 2.29 -6.39
C LYS A 100 2.46 2.76 -6.41
N SER A 101 3.41 1.86 -6.58
CA SER A 101 4.84 2.21 -6.68
C SER A 101 5.22 2.90 -8.01
N TYR A 102 4.43 2.67 -9.05
CA TYR A 102 4.65 3.31 -10.36
C TYR A 102 3.96 4.67 -10.51
N LEU A 103 3.00 5.00 -9.66
CA LEU A 103 2.25 6.26 -9.70
C LEU A 103 2.66 7.26 -8.60
N THR A 104 3.85 7.11 -8.05
CA THR A 104 4.42 8.05 -7.07
C THR A 104 5.92 8.16 -7.25
N ASP A 105 6.48 9.30 -6.89
CA ASP A 105 7.92 9.48 -6.74
C ASP A 105 8.31 9.03 -5.32
N GLU A 106 8.72 7.76 -5.20
CA GLU A 106 9.06 7.15 -3.91
C GLU A 106 10.22 7.86 -3.22
N GLU A 107 11.20 8.34 -3.96
CA GLU A 107 12.37 9.05 -3.40
C GLU A 107 11.93 10.36 -2.75
N THR A 108 11.11 11.16 -3.45
CA THR A 108 10.56 12.42 -2.90
C THR A 108 9.66 12.14 -1.70
N ALA A 109 8.82 11.11 -1.76
CA ALA A 109 7.94 10.72 -0.64
C ALA A 109 8.75 10.29 0.59
N GLU A 110 9.82 9.53 0.41
CA GLU A 110 10.71 9.10 1.48
C GLU A 110 11.49 10.27 2.10
N GLN A 111 12.06 11.15 1.27
CA GLN A 111 12.78 12.34 1.74
C GLN A 111 11.88 13.24 2.59
N GLU A 112 10.63 13.45 2.16
CA GLU A 112 9.65 14.21 2.94
C GLU A 112 9.29 13.51 4.25
N ALA A 113 9.04 12.21 4.20
CA ALA A 113 8.74 11.42 5.39
C ALA A 113 9.90 11.47 6.40
N ARG A 114 11.15 11.45 5.93
CA ARG A 114 12.35 11.57 6.77
C ARG A 114 12.46 12.94 7.41
N GLN A 115 12.28 14.01 6.64
CA GLN A 115 12.26 15.38 7.18
C GLN A 115 11.18 15.55 8.25
N TYR A 116 9.99 14.99 8.00
CA TYR A 116 8.89 15.03 8.96
C TYR A 116 9.22 14.21 10.23
N TYR A 117 9.81 13.03 10.09
CA TYR A 117 10.26 12.20 11.20
C TYR A 117 11.31 12.93 12.06
N ASP A 118 12.33 13.53 11.44
CA ASP A 118 13.38 14.26 12.14
C ASP A 118 12.84 15.48 12.87
N LYS A 119 11.90 16.20 12.26
CA LYS A 119 11.19 17.30 12.90
C LYS A 119 10.39 16.84 14.13
N MET A 120 9.66 15.74 14.01
CA MET A 120 8.92 15.18 15.16
C MET A 120 9.87 14.71 16.26
N LYS A 121 10.96 14.03 15.87
CA LYS A 121 11.95 13.51 16.80
C LYS A 121 12.67 14.64 17.58
N SER A 122 12.95 15.75 16.94
CA SER A 122 13.61 16.90 17.60
C SER A 122 12.76 17.55 18.70
N GLY A 123 11.42 17.48 18.59
CA GLY A 123 10.49 18.05 19.57
C GLY A 123 9.86 17.05 20.54
N ARG A 124 10.18 15.75 20.44
CA ARG A 124 9.48 14.71 21.19
C ARG A 124 10.46 13.76 21.87
N ARG A 125 10.16 13.39 23.13
CA ARG A 125 11.03 12.54 23.97
C ARG A 125 10.70 11.05 23.84
N ALA A 126 9.51 10.70 23.35
CA ALA A 126 9.05 9.32 23.26
C ALA A 126 8.33 9.03 21.94
N GLY A 127 8.31 7.76 21.54
CA GLY A 127 7.57 7.27 20.38
C GLY A 127 6.12 6.92 20.69
N ARG A 128 5.86 6.51 21.95
CA ARG A 128 4.52 6.28 22.51
C ARG A 128 4.52 6.70 23.97
N VAL A 129 3.37 7.16 24.42
CA VAL A 129 3.13 7.53 25.83
C VAL A 129 1.86 6.88 26.32
N TYR A 130 1.89 6.37 27.55
CA TYR A 130 0.70 5.91 28.25
C TYR A 130 0.19 7.04 29.10
N VAL A 131 -1.02 7.49 28.85
CA VAL A 131 -1.57 8.69 29.46
C VAL A 131 -2.90 8.43 30.13
N LYS A 132 -3.17 9.23 31.15
CA LYS A 132 -4.49 9.40 31.75
C LYS A 132 -4.82 10.88 31.73
N HIS A 133 -6.07 11.26 31.49
CA HIS A 133 -6.42 12.67 31.36
C HIS A 133 -7.70 13.04 32.14
N ILE A 134 -7.76 14.29 32.55
CA ILE A 134 -8.96 14.96 32.94
C ILE A 134 -9.46 15.66 31.66
N PHE A 135 -10.56 15.16 31.10
CA PHE A 135 -11.08 15.62 29.82
C PHE A 135 -12.51 16.12 29.96
N LYS A 136 -12.79 17.26 29.38
CA LYS A 136 -14.14 17.78 29.22
C LYS A 136 -14.44 18.02 27.75
N TYR A 137 -15.44 17.36 27.26
CA TYR A 137 -15.95 17.58 25.91
C TYR A 137 -16.51 18.98 25.75
N LEU A 138 -16.14 19.66 24.67
CA LEU A 138 -16.66 20.97 24.31
C LEU A 138 -17.25 20.92 22.91
N PRO A 139 -18.54 21.23 22.73
CA PRO A 139 -19.14 21.29 21.42
C PRO A 139 -18.57 22.48 20.62
N GLN A 140 -18.48 22.33 19.28
CA GLN A 140 -17.89 23.36 18.41
C GLN A 140 -18.63 24.71 18.44
N ASN A 141 -19.90 24.74 18.84
CA ASN A 141 -20.74 25.95 18.95
C ASN A 141 -20.84 26.47 20.38
N ILE A 142 -19.87 26.13 21.24
CA ILE A 142 -19.87 26.62 22.64
C ILE A 142 -19.79 28.13 22.72
N SER A 143 -20.55 28.74 23.67
CA SER A 143 -20.46 30.17 23.90
C SER A 143 -19.10 30.57 24.49
N GLY A 144 -18.61 31.78 24.15
CA GLY A 144 -17.37 32.29 24.72
C GLY A 144 -17.38 32.45 26.26
N HIS A 145 -18.57 32.64 26.87
CA HIS A 145 -18.72 32.67 28.32
C HIS A 145 -18.50 31.28 28.92
N THR A 146 -19.19 30.28 28.42
CA THR A 146 -19.08 28.90 28.90
C THR A 146 -17.66 28.31 28.70
N LEU A 147 -16.99 28.68 27.59
CA LEU A 147 -15.61 28.30 27.36
C LEU A 147 -14.68 28.86 28.46
N ARG A 148 -14.79 30.17 28.76
CA ARG A 148 -13.97 30.80 29.85
C ARG A 148 -14.24 30.20 31.21
N GLU A 149 -15.50 29.87 31.52
CA GLU A 149 -15.83 29.15 32.78
C GLU A 149 -15.18 27.81 32.86
N MET A 150 -15.19 27.05 31.77
CA MET A 150 -14.58 25.72 31.73
C MET A 150 -13.04 25.81 31.83
N GLU A 151 -12.41 26.75 31.12
CA GLU A 151 -10.98 27.04 31.26
C GLU A 151 -10.60 27.40 32.70
N SER A 152 -11.33 28.30 33.34
CA SER A 152 -11.10 28.69 34.72
C SER A 152 -11.24 27.53 35.69
N ARG A 153 -12.22 26.63 35.46
CA ARG A 153 -12.41 25.42 36.25
C ARG A 153 -11.24 24.46 36.08
N MET A 154 -10.79 24.21 34.86
CA MET A 154 -9.64 23.33 34.60
C MET A 154 -8.34 23.92 35.17
N ASP A 155 -8.15 25.23 35.08
CA ASP A 155 -7.02 25.92 35.75
C ASP A 155 -7.04 25.74 37.27
N SER A 156 -8.23 25.79 37.88
CA SER A 156 -8.37 25.57 39.32
C SER A 156 -8.02 24.12 39.72
N ILE A 157 -8.41 23.13 38.93
CA ILE A 157 -8.04 21.73 39.13
C ILE A 157 -6.52 21.58 38.98
N TYR A 158 -5.93 22.14 37.92
CA TYR A 158 -4.49 22.07 37.71
C TYR A 158 -3.69 22.69 38.87
N ARG A 159 -4.09 23.90 39.35
CA ARG A 159 -3.45 24.55 40.52
C ARG A 159 -3.57 23.70 41.78
N ALA A 160 -4.68 23.00 42.00
CA ALA A 160 -4.84 22.07 43.11
C ALA A 160 -3.89 20.87 43.01
N LEU A 161 -3.67 20.35 41.81
CA LEU A 161 -2.76 19.24 41.53
C LEU A 161 -1.30 19.64 41.60
N ALA A 162 -0.96 20.92 41.33
CA ALA A 162 0.40 21.46 41.28
C ALA A 162 0.88 22.04 42.62
N LYS A 163 0.05 22.07 43.67
CA LYS A 163 0.44 22.61 45.01
C LYS A 163 1.45 21.69 45.68
N GLU A 164 2.61 22.27 46.03
CA GLU A 164 3.58 21.64 46.95
C GLU A 164 3.16 21.88 48.44
N GLY A 165 3.17 20.82 49.25
CA GLY A 165 3.07 20.93 50.72
C GLY A 165 1.66 20.97 51.33
N GLY A 166 0.62 20.50 50.67
CA GLY A 166 -0.73 20.39 51.23
C GLY A 166 -1.43 19.01 50.93
N ALA A 167 -2.64 18.83 51.43
CA ALA A 167 -3.48 17.69 51.00
C ALA A 167 -3.84 17.84 49.52
N VAL A 168 -2.97 17.28 48.64
CA VAL A 168 -3.14 17.30 47.21
C VAL A 168 -4.11 16.17 46.80
N PRO A 169 -5.21 16.45 46.09
CA PRO A 169 -6.02 15.39 45.57
C PRO A 169 -5.21 14.53 44.59
N SER A 170 -5.41 13.22 44.62
CA SER A 170 -4.73 12.38 43.65
C SER A 170 -5.25 12.70 42.26
N PHE A 171 -4.39 12.59 41.22
CA PHE A 171 -4.82 12.77 39.82
C PHE A 171 -5.97 11.84 39.46
N ASP A 172 -5.92 10.60 39.97
CA ASP A 172 -6.98 9.61 39.77
C ASP A 172 -8.31 10.01 40.38
N ALA A 173 -8.31 10.61 41.58
CA ALA A 173 -9.53 11.13 42.19
C ALA A 173 -10.14 12.28 41.37
N CYS A 174 -9.29 13.17 40.83
CA CYS A 174 -9.74 14.23 39.93
C CYS A 174 -10.31 13.68 38.61
N VAL A 175 -9.70 12.63 38.06
CA VAL A 175 -10.24 11.96 36.87
C VAL A 175 -11.63 11.37 37.15
N GLU A 176 -11.79 10.64 38.24
CA GLU A 176 -13.08 10.05 38.62
C GLU A 176 -14.17 11.11 38.84
N GLN A 177 -13.82 12.26 39.41
CA GLN A 177 -14.77 13.30 39.74
C GLN A 177 -15.08 14.24 38.57
N PHE A 178 -14.09 14.56 37.73
CA PHE A 178 -14.21 15.67 36.78
C PHE A 178 -14.09 15.25 35.31
N SER A 179 -13.57 14.06 35.00
CA SER A 179 -13.33 13.63 33.62
C SER A 179 -14.54 12.97 33.00
N ASP A 180 -14.79 13.26 31.70
CA ASP A 180 -15.77 12.55 30.90
C ASP A 180 -15.23 11.19 30.43
N GLU A 181 -13.89 11.06 30.30
CA GLU A 181 -13.19 9.80 30.02
C GLU A 181 -12.29 9.43 31.20
N LYS A 182 -12.40 8.18 31.69
CA LYS A 182 -11.71 7.74 32.90
C LYS A 182 -10.57 6.77 32.68
N LYS A 183 -10.52 6.15 31.50
CA LYS A 183 -9.55 5.11 31.17
C LYS A 183 -8.23 5.72 30.68
N ALA A 184 -7.11 5.16 31.14
CA ALA A 184 -5.81 5.44 30.57
C ALA A 184 -5.63 4.72 29.22
N PHE A 185 -4.87 5.31 28.30
CA PHE A 185 -4.67 4.80 26.95
C PHE A 185 -3.29 5.12 26.40
N TRP A 186 -2.86 4.33 25.42
CA TRP A 186 -1.61 4.56 24.71
C TRP A 186 -1.81 5.51 23.53
N VAL A 187 -0.94 6.51 23.44
CA VAL A 187 -0.85 7.45 22.32
C VAL A 187 0.48 7.27 21.59
N GLY A 188 0.41 6.98 20.31
CA GLY A 188 1.57 6.99 19.42
C GLY A 188 1.53 8.19 18.47
N TRP A 189 2.63 8.48 17.82
CA TRP A 189 2.70 9.56 16.84
C TRP A 189 1.61 9.43 15.77
N LEU A 190 1.04 10.58 15.37
CA LEU A 190 0.03 10.69 14.31
C LEU A 190 -1.30 9.97 14.61
N GLN A 191 -1.66 9.88 15.89
CA GLN A 191 -2.93 9.27 16.34
C GLN A 191 -3.92 10.28 16.87
N MET A 192 -3.42 11.37 17.47
CA MET A 192 -4.24 12.41 18.11
C MET A 192 -4.10 13.76 17.37
N PRO A 193 -4.94 14.75 17.68
CA PRO A 193 -4.73 16.10 17.18
C PRO A 193 -3.33 16.63 17.54
N VAL A 194 -2.81 17.49 16.66
CA VAL A 194 -1.43 18.00 16.78
C VAL A 194 -1.20 18.71 18.13
N GLU A 195 -2.20 19.46 18.57
CA GLU A 195 -2.17 20.20 19.84
C GLU A 195 -2.03 19.26 21.05
N PHE A 196 -2.68 18.09 20.99
CA PHE A 196 -2.57 17.06 22.01
C PHE A 196 -1.17 16.42 22.00
N GLU A 197 -0.72 16.01 20.81
CA GLU A 197 0.56 15.32 20.67
C GLU A 197 1.75 16.22 21.05
N ASP A 198 1.76 17.47 20.62
CA ASP A 198 2.87 18.39 20.89
C ASP A 198 3.07 18.62 22.39
N ILE A 199 1.98 18.65 23.17
CA ILE A 199 2.07 18.78 24.63
C ILE A 199 2.52 17.46 25.25
N VAL A 200 1.83 16.36 24.94
CA VAL A 200 2.00 15.10 25.65
C VAL A 200 3.36 14.46 25.40
N PHE A 201 3.89 14.55 24.18
CA PHE A 201 5.23 14.04 23.85
C PHE A 201 6.37 14.91 24.33
N GLY A 202 6.11 16.13 24.79
CA GLY A 202 7.08 17.01 25.45
C GLY A 202 7.24 16.74 26.95
N LEU A 203 6.27 16.05 27.59
CA LEU A 203 6.28 15.75 29.03
C LEU A 203 7.13 14.50 29.32
N ASN A 204 7.69 14.45 30.56
CA ASN A 204 8.30 13.24 31.11
C ASN A 204 7.24 12.33 31.76
N ALA A 205 7.62 11.06 32.01
CA ALA A 205 6.79 10.18 32.83
C ALA A 205 6.59 10.76 34.23
N GLY A 206 5.36 10.77 34.72
CA GLY A 206 4.93 11.38 35.98
C GLY A 206 4.49 12.84 35.86
N GLU A 207 4.89 13.57 34.84
CA GLU A 207 4.52 14.98 34.63
C GLU A 207 3.06 15.16 34.25
N ILE A 208 2.48 16.31 34.62
CA ILE A 208 1.11 16.73 34.36
C ILE A 208 1.16 17.99 33.48
N SER A 209 0.37 18.00 32.40
CA SER A 209 0.25 19.19 31.55
C SER A 209 -0.51 20.31 32.24
N ARG A 210 -0.30 21.55 31.79
CA ARG A 210 -1.30 22.61 31.99
C ARG A 210 -2.58 22.28 31.21
N PRO A 211 -3.72 22.92 31.56
CA PRO A 211 -4.92 22.83 30.72
C PRO A 211 -4.65 23.30 29.31
N PHE A 212 -5.16 22.54 28.32
CA PHE A 212 -5.04 22.91 26.90
C PHE A 212 -6.26 22.46 26.11
N LEU A 213 -6.50 23.13 25.00
CA LEU A 213 -7.63 22.87 24.11
C LEU A 213 -7.22 22.01 22.93
N THR A 214 -8.16 21.16 22.52
CA THR A 214 -8.15 20.46 21.23
C THR A 214 -9.51 20.67 20.52
N PRO A 215 -9.68 20.28 19.26
CA PRO A 215 -10.99 20.32 18.60
C PRO A 215 -12.09 19.54 19.31
N GLN A 216 -11.75 18.64 20.23
CA GLN A 216 -12.69 17.77 20.96
C GLN A 216 -13.08 18.33 22.32
N GLY A 217 -12.22 19.18 22.94
CA GLY A 217 -12.45 19.71 24.26
C GLY A 217 -11.20 20.18 24.96
N ILE A 218 -11.28 20.32 26.29
CA ILE A 218 -10.18 20.77 27.14
C ILE A 218 -9.62 19.60 27.95
N HIS A 219 -8.30 19.56 28.08
CA HIS A 219 -7.55 18.44 28.69
C HIS A 219 -6.57 18.93 29.74
N ILE A 220 -6.35 18.10 30.78
CA ILE A 220 -5.14 18.04 31.62
C ILE A 220 -4.65 16.60 31.53
N VAL A 221 -3.43 16.38 31.08
CA VAL A 221 -2.91 15.03 30.84
C VAL A 221 -1.78 14.74 31.83
N LYS A 222 -1.77 13.51 32.37
CA LYS A 222 -0.65 12.93 33.09
C LYS A 222 -0.04 11.82 32.25
N VAL A 223 1.28 11.90 32.01
CA VAL A 223 2.03 10.82 31.38
C VAL A 223 2.38 9.78 32.45
N LEU A 224 1.96 8.55 32.26
CA LEU A 224 2.22 7.44 33.17
C LEU A 224 3.46 6.64 32.80
N GLU A 225 3.63 6.37 31.49
CA GLU A 225 4.71 5.56 30.94
C GLU A 225 5.11 6.09 29.56
N GLN A 226 6.37 5.86 29.18
CA GLN A 226 6.92 6.26 27.89
C GLN A 226 7.64 5.08 27.23
N GLN A 227 7.53 4.98 25.91
CA GLN A 227 8.26 4.03 25.10
C GLN A 227 9.16 4.75 24.10
N GLU A 228 10.25 4.11 23.73
CA GLU A 228 11.24 4.65 22.81
C GLU A 228 10.67 5.03 21.46
N ILE A 229 11.36 5.96 20.78
CA ILE A 229 11.04 6.35 19.42
C ILE A 229 11.44 5.22 18.48
N LEU A 230 10.48 4.69 17.73
CA LEU A 230 10.75 3.66 16.74
C LEU A 230 11.66 4.20 15.62
N PRO A 231 12.56 3.36 15.05
CA PRO A 231 13.38 3.74 13.91
C PRO A 231 12.53 4.22 12.75
N PHE A 232 13.10 5.10 11.91
CA PHE A 232 12.42 5.65 10.73
C PHE A 232 11.79 4.58 9.84
N GLU A 233 12.51 3.50 9.58
CA GLU A 233 12.06 2.40 8.71
C GLU A 233 10.73 1.77 9.16
N ARG A 234 10.47 1.76 10.48
CA ARG A 234 9.17 1.31 11.02
C ARG A 234 8.08 2.37 11.03
N MET A 235 8.46 3.64 10.88
CA MET A 235 7.55 4.78 10.92
C MET A 235 7.21 5.32 9.53
N LYS A 236 8.07 5.10 8.54
CA LYS A 236 8.00 5.62 7.16
C LYS A 236 6.59 5.52 6.57
N ASP A 237 6.06 4.33 6.45
CA ASP A 237 4.74 4.10 5.83
C ASP A 237 3.60 4.78 6.59
N LYS A 238 3.70 4.82 7.92
CA LYS A 238 2.71 5.49 8.77
C LYS A 238 2.72 6.99 8.54
N ILE A 239 3.92 7.58 8.44
CA ILE A 239 4.11 9.01 8.17
C ILE A 239 3.54 9.36 6.80
N ILE A 240 3.91 8.63 5.75
CA ILE A 240 3.42 8.85 4.37
C ILE A 240 1.89 8.78 4.34
N ARG A 241 1.29 7.74 4.92
CA ARG A 241 -0.18 7.60 4.98
C ARG A 241 -0.86 8.74 5.73
N CYS A 242 -0.24 9.24 6.80
CA CYS A 242 -0.81 10.34 7.57
C CYS A 242 -0.75 11.66 6.80
N GLN A 243 0.36 11.93 6.12
CA GLN A 243 0.52 13.11 5.27
C GLN A 243 -0.48 13.10 4.11
N THR A 244 -0.65 11.96 3.45
CA THR A 244 -1.67 11.78 2.40
C THR A 244 -3.08 12.08 2.94
N ARG A 245 -3.42 11.58 4.14
CA ARG A 245 -4.72 11.82 4.76
C ARG A 245 -4.95 13.29 5.11
N ARG A 246 -3.91 14.00 5.59
CA ARG A 246 -4.00 15.41 5.99
C ARG A 246 -4.05 16.37 4.81
N HIS A 247 -3.32 16.07 3.74
CA HIS A 247 -3.13 16.97 2.59
C HIS A 247 -3.88 16.52 1.33
N GLY A 248 -4.60 15.38 1.39
CA GLY A 248 -5.30 14.79 0.26
C GLY A 248 -4.38 14.10 -0.75
N MET A 249 -3.10 14.40 -0.75
CA MET A 249 -2.06 13.84 -1.59
C MET A 249 -0.69 14.10 -0.95
N ASP A 250 0.20 13.09 -0.92
CA ASP A 250 1.58 13.27 -0.49
C ASP A 250 2.40 14.04 -1.54
N LYS A 251 3.57 14.55 -1.14
CA LYS A 251 4.43 15.33 -2.04
C LYS A 251 5.03 14.48 -3.17
N GLY A 252 5.31 13.20 -2.93
CA GLY A 252 5.80 12.30 -3.96
C GLY A 252 4.79 12.15 -5.10
N THR A 253 3.53 11.90 -4.78
CA THR A 253 2.45 11.87 -5.78
C THR A 253 2.30 13.22 -6.48
N ARG A 254 2.40 14.35 -5.76
CA ARG A 254 2.34 15.69 -6.37
C ARG A 254 3.49 15.94 -7.33
N ALA A 255 4.72 15.66 -6.93
CA ALA A 255 5.90 15.81 -7.77
C ALA A 255 5.80 14.93 -9.03
N PHE A 256 5.31 13.71 -8.87
CA PHE A 256 5.06 12.80 -9.98
C PHE A 256 4.01 13.34 -10.95
N VAL A 257 2.87 13.81 -10.46
CA VAL A 257 1.82 14.44 -11.29
C VAL A 257 2.36 15.67 -12.02
N ASP A 258 3.17 16.50 -11.38
CA ASP A 258 3.76 17.68 -12.02
C ASP A 258 4.79 17.31 -13.10
N LYS A 259 5.50 16.18 -12.95
CA LYS A 259 6.32 15.59 -14.01
C LYS A 259 5.46 15.12 -15.18
N LEU A 260 4.37 14.38 -14.90
CA LEU A 260 3.47 13.87 -15.94
C LEU A 260 2.73 15.00 -16.69
N LYS A 261 2.39 16.11 -16.03
CA LYS A 261 1.82 17.29 -16.70
C LYS A 261 2.75 17.83 -17.80
N LYS A 262 4.05 17.82 -17.55
CA LYS A 262 5.06 18.25 -18.57
C LYS A 262 5.18 17.21 -19.68
N GLU A 263 5.28 15.93 -19.31
CA GLU A 263 5.43 14.81 -20.24
C GLU A 263 4.24 14.70 -21.21
N TYR A 264 3.02 14.84 -20.68
CA TYR A 264 1.77 14.69 -21.45
C TYR A 264 1.19 16.03 -21.90
N HIS A 265 1.99 17.09 -21.96
CA HIS A 265 1.59 18.38 -22.49
C HIS A 265 0.25 18.87 -21.92
N TYR A 266 0.11 18.79 -20.59
CA TYR A 266 -1.10 19.27 -19.91
C TYR A 266 -1.30 20.76 -20.15
N MET A 267 -2.46 21.15 -20.70
CA MET A 267 -2.82 22.54 -20.96
C MET A 267 -4.19 22.85 -20.34
N PRO A 268 -4.24 23.71 -19.29
CA PRO A 268 -5.51 24.15 -18.70
C PRO A 268 -6.22 25.13 -19.62
N ASP A 269 -7.56 24.99 -19.75
CA ASP A 269 -8.42 26.00 -20.38
C ASP A 269 -8.94 26.98 -19.33
N LYS A 270 -8.38 28.19 -19.34
CA LYS A 270 -8.70 29.22 -18.36
C LYS A 270 -10.19 29.60 -18.37
N ALA A 271 -10.78 29.74 -19.56
CA ALA A 271 -12.16 30.17 -19.70
C ALA A 271 -13.15 29.10 -19.14
N GLY A 272 -12.89 27.82 -19.41
CA GLY A 272 -13.69 26.72 -18.86
C GLY A 272 -13.55 26.61 -17.35
N ILE A 273 -12.33 26.77 -16.83
CA ILE A 273 -12.05 26.73 -15.38
C ILE A 273 -12.72 27.91 -14.65
N ASP A 274 -12.56 29.13 -15.17
CA ASP A 274 -13.16 30.33 -14.57
C ASP A 274 -14.71 30.23 -14.55
N GLU A 275 -15.31 29.71 -15.63
CA GLU A 275 -16.75 29.46 -15.68
C GLU A 275 -17.18 28.40 -14.66
N LEU A 276 -16.46 27.28 -14.57
CA LEU A 276 -16.73 26.24 -13.58
C LEU A 276 -16.68 26.76 -12.15
N LEU A 277 -15.65 27.53 -11.82
CA LEU A 277 -15.48 28.07 -10.46
C LEU A 277 -16.54 29.12 -10.11
N ALA A 278 -17.01 29.88 -11.09
CA ALA A 278 -18.05 30.91 -10.88
C ALA A 278 -19.47 30.32 -10.77
N LYS A 279 -19.79 29.32 -11.60
CA LYS A 279 -21.14 28.76 -11.73
C LYS A 279 -21.34 27.39 -11.09
N GLY A 280 -20.26 26.74 -10.67
CA GLY A 280 -20.29 25.33 -10.19
C GLY A 280 -20.44 24.28 -11.28
N SER A 281 -20.64 24.69 -12.55
CA SER A 281 -20.76 23.80 -13.71
C SER A 281 -20.32 24.51 -15.00
N THR A 282 -19.90 23.76 -16.00
CA THR A 282 -19.57 24.25 -17.34
C THR A 282 -19.77 23.16 -18.38
N SER A 283 -20.04 23.53 -19.62
CA SER A 283 -20.00 22.64 -20.79
C SER A 283 -18.67 22.71 -21.55
N ARG A 284 -17.78 23.63 -21.17
CA ARG A 284 -16.50 23.88 -21.83
C ARG A 284 -15.48 22.83 -21.49
N VAL A 285 -14.41 22.80 -22.27
CA VAL A 285 -13.17 22.08 -21.94
C VAL A 285 -12.57 22.72 -20.69
N LEU A 286 -12.05 21.89 -19.79
CA LEU A 286 -11.33 22.31 -18.58
C LEU A 286 -9.82 22.23 -18.78
N PHE A 287 -9.37 21.20 -19.47
CA PHE A 287 -7.97 21.03 -19.86
C PHE A 287 -7.82 20.02 -20.97
N THR A 288 -6.65 20.00 -21.59
CA THR A 288 -6.21 18.94 -22.51
C THR A 288 -5.03 18.19 -21.90
N LEU A 289 -4.93 16.89 -22.20
CA LEU A 289 -3.84 16.00 -21.81
C LEU A 289 -3.47 15.14 -23.02
N ASP A 290 -2.24 15.26 -23.51
CA ASP A 290 -1.75 14.57 -24.70
C ASP A 290 -2.72 14.73 -25.91
N GLY A 291 -3.22 15.95 -26.12
CA GLY A 291 -4.17 16.29 -27.18
C GLY A 291 -5.62 15.90 -26.93
N LYS A 292 -5.93 15.11 -25.90
CA LYS A 292 -7.29 14.73 -25.54
C LYS A 292 -7.91 15.78 -24.61
N ALA A 293 -9.11 16.27 -24.96
CA ALA A 293 -9.85 17.23 -24.15
C ALA A 293 -10.67 16.55 -23.06
N TYR A 294 -10.70 17.19 -21.88
CA TYR A 294 -11.52 16.82 -20.73
C TYR A 294 -12.36 18.01 -20.32
N GLY A 295 -13.66 17.83 -20.26
CA GLY A 295 -14.61 18.94 -20.09
C GLY A 295 -15.54 18.80 -18.90
N GLY A 296 -16.53 19.70 -18.86
CA GLY A 296 -17.49 19.77 -17.77
C GLY A 296 -18.32 18.50 -17.59
N LYS A 297 -18.55 17.72 -18.64
CA LYS A 297 -19.33 16.47 -18.57
C LYS A 297 -18.59 15.40 -17.76
N GLU A 298 -17.32 15.15 -18.06
CA GLU A 298 -16.47 14.22 -17.33
C GLU A 298 -16.26 14.66 -15.90
N PHE A 299 -16.04 15.97 -15.70
CA PHE A 299 -15.95 16.58 -14.37
C PHE A 299 -17.23 16.37 -13.56
N ALA A 300 -18.40 16.59 -14.11
CA ALA A 300 -19.69 16.42 -13.41
C ALA A 300 -19.88 14.98 -12.92
N GLY A 301 -19.51 13.98 -13.76
CA GLY A 301 -19.53 12.58 -13.35
C GLY A 301 -18.60 12.27 -12.16
N PHE A 302 -17.42 12.86 -12.15
CA PHE A 302 -16.48 12.76 -11.01
C PHE A 302 -17.01 13.49 -9.76
N ALA A 303 -17.49 14.72 -9.92
CA ALA A 303 -17.94 15.56 -8.82
C ALA A 303 -19.16 14.96 -8.08
N ALA A 304 -20.02 14.23 -8.77
CA ALA A 304 -21.18 13.57 -8.19
C ALA A 304 -20.83 12.54 -7.10
N VAL A 305 -19.64 11.92 -7.19
CA VAL A 305 -19.17 10.90 -6.24
C VAL A 305 -18.05 11.38 -5.32
N TYR A 306 -17.61 12.63 -5.47
CA TYR A 306 -16.53 13.22 -4.68
C TYR A 306 -17.02 14.46 -3.92
N PRO A 307 -17.51 14.32 -2.68
CA PRO A 307 -18.09 15.43 -1.92
C PRO A 307 -17.00 16.40 -1.42
N ALA A 308 -16.81 17.50 -2.15
CA ALA A 308 -15.88 18.58 -1.82
C ALA A 308 -16.31 19.89 -2.49
N GLY A 309 -15.71 21.02 -2.12
CA GLY A 309 -15.92 22.28 -2.84
C GLY A 309 -15.34 22.23 -4.26
N THR A 310 -15.94 22.97 -5.21
CA THR A 310 -15.65 22.91 -6.66
C THR A 310 -14.16 23.01 -7.00
N ARG A 311 -13.41 23.89 -6.33
CA ARG A 311 -11.95 24.01 -6.53
C ARG A 311 -11.20 22.72 -6.18
N ARG A 312 -11.52 22.11 -5.03
CA ARG A 312 -10.93 20.83 -4.61
C ARG A 312 -11.34 19.68 -5.52
N GLN A 313 -12.59 19.70 -5.99
CA GLN A 313 -13.06 18.71 -6.97
C GLN A 313 -12.28 18.80 -8.28
N LEU A 314 -12.05 20.02 -8.79
CA LEU A 314 -11.26 20.23 -10.01
C LEU A 314 -9.81 19.76 -9.86
N GLU A 315 -9.17 20.08 -8.74
CA GLU A 315 -7.81 19.60 -8.44
C GLU A 315 -7.75 18.06 -8.40
N ALA A 316 -8.67 17.44 -7.68
CA ALA A 316 -8.75 15.99 -7.56
C ALA A 316 -9.08 15.32 -8.91
N PHE A 317 -9.98 15.89 -9.71
CA PHE A 317 -10.31 15.42 -11.04
C PHE A 317 -9.11 15.48 -11.98
N THR A 318 -8.36 16.58 -11.97
CA THR A 318 -7.14 16.75 -12.76
C THR A 318 -6.09 15.69 -12.40
N VAL A 319 -5.83 15.53 -11.10
CA VAL A 319 -4.88 14.54 -10.60
C VAL A 319 -5.29 13.12 -11.00
N LYS A 320 -6.56 12.78 -10.75
CA LYS A 320 -7.08 11.46 -11.11
C LYS A 320 -6.95 11.19 -12.60
N THR A 321 -7.32 12.14 -13.44
CA THR A 321 -7.27 11.99 -14.91
C THR A 321 -5.83 11.75 -15.38
N ILE A 322 -4.86 12.48 -14.85
CA ILE A 322 -3.44 12.32 -15.21
C ILE A 322 -2.92 10.95 -14.77
N LEU A 323 -3.22 10.52 -13.55
CA LEU A 323 -2.81 9.23 -13.04
C LEU A 323 -3.50 8.07 -13.76
N ASP A 324 -4.78 8.19 -14.10
CA ASP A 324 -5.50 7.18 -14.91
C ASP A 324 -4.90 7.07 -16.31
N TYR A 325 -4.48 8.20 -16.90
CA TYR A 325 -3.81 8.19 -18.20
C TYR A 325 -2.47 7.49 -18.13
N GLU A 326 -1.61 7.81 -17.15
CA GLU A 326 -0.35 7.12 -16.91
C GLU A 326 -0.58 5.62 -16.65
N ASN A 327 -1.54 5.28 -15.80
CA ASN A 327 -1.90 3.91 -15.49
C ASN A 327 -2.26 3.09 -16.74
N SER A 328 -2.95 3.70 -17.71
CA SER A 328 -3.28 3.05 -18.99
C SER A 328 -2.08 2.77 -19.88
N ARG A 329 -0.93 3.35 -19.57
CA ARG A 329 0.32 3.25 -20.36
C ARG A 329 1.42 2.48 -19.65
N LEU A 330 1.20 2.03 -18.41
CA LEU A 330 2.24 1.37 -17.61
C LEU A 330 2.82 0.14 -18.30
N GLU A 331 1.98 -0.68 -18.93
CA GLU A 331 2.43 -1.88 -19.64
C GLU A 331 3.31 -1.56 -20.86
N LEU A 332 3.10 -0.40 -21.49
CA LEU A 332 3.90 0.06 -22.63
C LEU A 332 5.21 0.70 -22.17
N LYS A 333 5.18 1.46 -21.07
CA LYS A 333 6.33 2.20 -20.55
C LYS A 333 7.27 1.35 -19.71
N HIS A 334 6.75 0.32 -19.07
CA HIS A 334 7.42 -0.49 -18.07
C HIS A 334 7.32 -1.99 -18.40
N PRO A 335 8.25 -2.54 -19.22
CA PRO A 335 8.24 -3.97 -19.55
C PRO A 335 8.31 -4.87 -18.31
N GLU A 336 8.99 -4.43 -17.24
CA GLU A 336 9.07 -5.13 -15.96
C GLU A 336 7.71 -5.19 -15.24
N PHE A 337 6.90 -4.12 -15.32
CA PHE A 337 5.53 -4.11 -14.79
C PHE A 337 4.66 -5.13 -15.52
N CYS A 338 4.69 -5.11 -16.87
CA CYS A 338 4.01 -6.09 -17.69
C CYS A 338 4.39 -7.53 -17.31
N ALA A 339 5.70 -7.78 -17.14
CA ALA A 339 6.22 -9.08 -16.77
C ALA A 339 5.78 -9.54 -15.36
N LEU A 340 5.64 -8.62 -14.40
CA LEU A 340 5.13 -8.91 -13.06
C LEU A 340 3.65 -9.29 -13.10
N VAL A 341 2.83 -8.51 -13.79
CA VAL A 341 1.39 -8.78 -13.94
C VAL A 341 1.15 -10.09 -14.65
N GLN A 342 1.85 -10.34 -15.76
CA GLN A 342 1.76 -11.58 -16.51
C GLN A 342 2.24 -12.78 -15.69
N GLY A 343 3.37 -12.66 -14.99
CA GLY A 343 3.90 -13.73 -14.17
C GLY A 343 2.99 -14.10 -13.00
N TYR A 344 2.25 -13.15 -12.44
CA TYR A 344 1.23 -13.42 -11.42
C TYR A 344 0.03 -14.17 -12.02
N ARG A 345 -0.48 -13.69 -13.16
CA ARG A 345 -1.56 -14.35 -13.92
C ARG A 345 -1.20 -15.82 -14.22
N ASP A 346 -0.02 -16.05 -14.75
CA ASP A 346 0.45 -17.40 -15.11
C ASP A 346 0.57 -18.30 -13.86
N SER A 347 1.00 -17.73 -12.74
CA SER A 347 1.08 -18.47 -11.47
C SER A 347 -0.30 -18.88 -10.94
N MET A 348 -1.29 -17.99 -11.06
CA MET A 348 -2.68 -18.29 -10.69
C MET A 348 -3.28 -19.39 -11.58
N LEU A 349 -3.07 -19.30 -12.91
CA LEU A 349 -3.53 -20.32 -13.86
C LEU A 349 -2.89 -21.69 -13.58
N LEU A 350 -1.58 -21.70 -13.32
CA LEU A 350 -0.88 -22.92 -12.96
C LEU A 350 -1.44 -23.57 -11.68
N ALA A 351 -1.68 -22.75 -10.65
CA ALA A 351 -2.21 -23.23 -9.38
C ALA A 351 -3.62 -23.83 -9.56
N GLU A 352 -4.50 -23.13 -10.25
CA GLU A 352 -5.89 -23.53 -10.46
C GLU A 352 -5.99 -24.81 -11.32
N ILE A 353 -5.24 -24.87 -12.44
CA ILE A 353 -5.27 -26.06 -13.30
C ILE A 353 -4.64 -27.27 -12.60
N THR A 354 -3.58 -27.05 -11.79
CA THR A 354 -2.95 -28.14 -11.04
C THR A 354 -3.89 -28.67 -9.94
N ASP A 355 -4.55 -27.78 -9.21
CA ASP A 355 -5.54 -28.20 -8.21
C ASP A 355 -6.69 -28.99 -8.86
N ARG A 356 -7.20 -28.51 -9.98
CA ARG A 356 -8.29 -29.15 -10.70
C ARG A 356 -7.92 -30.53 -11.25
N GLU A 357 -6.77 -30.63 -11.93
CA GLU A 357 -6.38 -31.84 -12.66
C GLU A 357 -5.63 -32.88 -11.81
N VAL A 358 -4.98 -32.44 -10.75
CA VAL A 358 -4.20 -33.31 -9.86
C VAL A 358 -4.78 -33.31 -8.46
N GLY A 359 -4.86 -32.16 -7.79
CA GLY A 359 -5.25 -32.05 -6.39
C GLY A 359 -6.64 -32.65 -6.11
N LYS A 360 -7.67 -32.14 -6.77
CA LYS A 360 -9.05 -32.61 -6.59
C LYS A 360 -9.27 -34.05 -7.08
N ARG A 361 -8.60 -34.45 -8.15
CA ARG A 361 -8.72 -35.83 -8.67
C ARG A 361 -8.04 -36.82 -7.73
N SER A 362 -6.85 -36.51 -7.21
CA SER A 362 -6.12 -37.41 -6.32
C SER A 362 -6.86 -37.72 -5.00
N VAL A 363 -7.67 -36.76 -4.51
CA VAL A 363 -8.44 -36.94 -3.28
C VAL A 363 -9.61 -37.96 -3.46
N VAL A 364 -10.18 -38.06 -4.66
CA VAL A 364 -11.34 -38.93 -4.94
C VAL A 364 -10.93 -40.23 -5.63
N ASP A 365 -9.73 -40.39 -6.14
CA ASP A 365 -9.24 -41.60 -6.79
C ASP A 365 -8.55 -42.56 -5.79
N GLU A 366 -9.33 -43.13 -4.89
CA GLU A 366 -8.83 -44.11 -3.91
C GLU A 366 -8.17 -45.33 -4.58
N ALA A 367 -8.71 -45.77 -5.71
CA ALA A 367 -8.17 -46.92 -6.44
C ALA A 367 -6.79 -46.64 -7.05
N GLY A 368 -6.65 -45.44 -7.68
CA GLY A 368 -5.36 -45.00 -8.22
C GLY A 368 -4.32 -44.74 -7.13
N LEU A 369 -4.70 -44.16 -6.02
CA LEU A 369 -3.80 -43.96 -4.87
C LEU A 369 -3.30 -45.28 -4.29
N LYS A 370 -4.20 -46.27 -4.18
CA LYS A 370 -3.81 -47.61 -3.71
C LYS A 370 -2.90 -48.31 -4.69
N ALA A 371 -3.19 -48.27 -5.99
CA ALA A 371 -2.36 -48.86 -7.03
C ALA A 371 -0.95 -48.21 -7.08
N TYR A 372 -0.90 -46.87 -6.96
CA TYR A 372 0.36 -46.13 -6.90
C TYR A 372 1.18 -46.52 -5.64
N PHE A 373 0.56 -46.60 -4.49
CA PHE A 373 1.23 -47.00 -3.24
C PHE A 373 1.81 -48.42 -3.34
N GLU A 374 1.03 -49.37 -3.90
CA GLU A 374 1.53 -50.76 -4.06
C GLU A 374 2.71 -50.85 -5.05
N ALA A 375 2.67 -50.06 -6.14
CA ALA A 375 3.77 -50.02 -7.12
C ALA A 375 5.04 -49.34 -6.58
N HIS A 376 4.90 -48.40 -5.64
CA HIS A 376 6.00 -47.61 -5.10
C HIS A 376 6.20 -47.83 -3.59
N ARG A 377 5.82 -48.98 -3.10
CA ARG A 377 5.82 -49.29 -1.67
C ARG A 377 7.19 -49.12 -1.00
N SER A 378 8.29 -49.37 -1.75
CA SER A 378 9.65 -49.12 -1.30
C SER A 378 9.97 -47.68 -0.96
N ASP A 379 9.26 -46.72 -1.56
CA ASP A 379 9.51 -45.28 -1.40
C ASP A 379 8.81 -44.73 -0.14
N PHE A 380 7.83 -45.49 0.39
CA PHE A 380 7.04 -45.15 1.57
C PHE A 380 7.45 -45.97 2.79
N HIS A 381 8.67 -45.78 3.26
CA HIS A 381 9.16 -46.42 4.48
C HIS A 381 9.49 -45.36 5.54
N TRP A 382 9.45 -45.80 6.80
CA TRP A 382 9.90 -44.96 7.89
C TRP A 382 11.38 -45.18 8.14
N ASP A 383 12.16 -44.14 8.27
CA ASP A 383 13.59 -44.21 8.60
C ASP A 383 13.80 -44.79 10.02
N GLU A 384 12.83 -44.63 10.89
CA GLU A 384 12.82 -45.17 12.25
C GLU A 384 11.56 -45.99 12.53
N PRO A 385 11.66 -47.06 13.36
CA PRO A 385 10.48 -47.84 13.75
C PRO A 385 9.43 -46.97 14.43
N ARG A 386 8.19 -47.06 13.97
CA ARG A 386 7.05 -46.35 14.57
C ARG A 386 5.99 -47.31 15.06
N TYR A 387 5.36 -46.94 16.16
CA TYR A 387 4.32 -47.75 16.78
C TYR A 387 2.98 -47.10 16.58
N LYS A 388 1.99 -47.88 16.12
CA LYS A 388 0.58 -47.48 16.10
C LYS A 388 -0.09 -48.06 17.30
N GLY A 389 -0.64 -47.25 18.19
CA GLY A 389 -1.29 -47.71 19.40
C GLY A 389 -2.18 -46.65 20.01
N ILE A 390 -2.99 -47.09 20.97
CA ILE A 390 -3.82 -46.20 21.77
C ILE A 390 -3.18 -46.10 23.16
N VAL A 391 -2.98 -44.91 23.66
CA VAL A 391 -2.50 -44.67 25.03
C VAL A 391 -3.71 -44.40 25.90
N LEU A 392 -3.92 -45.27 26.87
CA LEU A 392 -4.99 -45.15 27.85
C LEU A 392 -4.41 -44.79 29.22
N HIS A 393 -4.84 -43.67 29.77
CA HIS A 393 -4.52 -43.28 31.14
C HIS A 393 -5.45 -44.01 32.12
N CYS A 394 -4.88 -44.88 32.98
CA CYS A 394 -5.63 -45.59 33.99
C CYS A 394 -5.29 -45.07 35.38
N THR A 395 -6.30 -44.85 36.20
CA THR A 395 -6.17 -44.32 37.57
C THR A 395 -5.47 -45.27 38.53
N THR A 396 -5.54 -46.57 38.27
CA THR A 396 -4.91 -47.62 39.13
C THR A 396 -4.32 -48.77 38.28
N LYS A 397 -3.33 -49.49 38.84
CA LYS A 397 -2.78 -50.71 38.25
C LYS A 397 -3.82 -51.81 38.01
N ARG A 398 -4.86 -51.84 38.81
CA ARG A 398 -5.98 -52.81 38.68
C ARG A 398 -6.82 -52.51 37.43
N VAL A 399 -7.16 -51.25 37.20
CA VAL A 399 -7.87 -50.79 35.99
C VAL A 399 -7.02 -51.06 34.75
N ALA A 400 -5.71 -50.75 34.78
CA ALA A 400 -4.81 -51.02 33.67
C ALA A 400 -4.74 -52.49 33.28
N LYS A 401 -4.77 -53.44 34.27
CA LYS A 401 -4.85 -54.87 34.01
C LYS A 401 -6.17 -55.30 33.38
N GLN A 402 -7.28 -54.64 33.71
CA GLN A 402 -8.59 -54.92 33.10
C GLN A 402 -8.64 -54.45 31.65
N VAL A 403 -8.18 -53.22 31.38
CA VAL A 403 -8.10 -52.64 30.01
C VAL A 403 -7.21 -53.46 29.10
N ARG A 404 -6.09 -54.05 29.60
CA ARG A 404 -5.18 -54.87 28.82
C ARG A 404 -5.78 -56.22 28.37
N LYS A 405 -6.95 -56.63 28.93
CA LYS A 405 -7.65 -57.87 28.56
C LYS A 405 -8.68 -57.67 27.44
N PHE A 406 -8.98 -56.42 27.12
CA PHE A 406 -9.77 -56.02 25.97
C PHE A 406 -8.90 -55.66 24.80
#